data_9a3ec4b125f81f66f7bb76a4aa9bd63e
#
_entry.id   9a3ec4b125f81f66f7bb76a4aa9bd63e
#
_cell.length_a   1.000
_cell.length_b   1.000
_cell.length_c   1.000
_cell.angle_alpha   90.00
_cell.angle_beta   90.00
_cell.angle_gamma   90.00
#
_symmetry.space_group_name_H-M   'P 1'
#
loop_
_entity.id
_entity.type
_entity.pdbx_description
1 polymer ?
#
loop_
_entity_poly.entity_id
_entity_poly.type
_entity_poly.pdbx_seq_one_letter_code
_entity_poly.pdbx_strand_id
1 'polypeptide(L)'
;MLFATDLDRTIIYSNKFVENYQTVSCVEHLDGREISYMSHRALELLAQAKTRCDIHLVPITTRSLAQFSRIIPLQDCPYAVVANGGIILHKGQPLKVWQEHIERTRQIQALDYPKILDILTKYQKYLTRTPSLVDNLFFFTKVTEDQDIVQEFILPNLEKDLKNLEWTFTLQGLKLYIIPKEISKENALSFLKDYLKEEFLITSGDGKLDAGFLSLGDIKMIPKNSEVYQLINNKDGYMIVNQGIEGAEDILSVVLEQKT
;
A
#
# COMPACT_ATOMS: atom_id res chain seq x y z
N MET A 1 14.37 -6.36 14.37
CA MET A 1 12.92 -6.13 14.24
C MET A 1 12.53 -5.75 12.83
N LEU A 2 11.33 -6.10 12.40
CA LEU A 2 10.78 -5.74 11.11
C LEU A 2 9.88 -4.50 11.25
N PHE A 3 10.13 -3.46 10.45
CA PHE A 3 9.23 -2.30 10.35
C PHE A 3 8.62 -2.27 8.95
N ALA A 4 7.34 -2.56 8.87
CA ALA A 4 6.55 -2.60 7.66
C ALA A 4 5.62 -1.38 7.57
N THR A 5 5.77 -0.55 6.54
CA THR A 5 5.01 0.70 6.41
C THR A 5 4.37 0.83 5.03
N ASP A 6 3.10 1.24 4.99
CA ASP A 6 2.51 1.80 3.77
C ASP A 6 3.20 3.12 3.42
N LEU A 7 2.97 3.61 2.22
CA LEU A 7 3.63 4.79 1.68
C LEU A 7 2.70 6.00 1.58
N ASP A 8 1.69 5.91 0.71
CA ASP A 8 0.83 7.04 0.36
C ASP A 8 -0.04 7.47 1.55
N ARG A 9 0.11 8.73 1.99
CA ARG A 9 -0.58 9.29 3.18
C ARG A 9 -0.18 8.65 4.52
N THR A 10 0.87 7.82 4.50
CA THR A 10 1.48 7.25 5.71
C THR A 10 2.86 7.86 5.94
N ILE A 11 3.79 7.75 4.98
CA ILE A 11 5.13 8.37 5.07
C ILE A 11 5.46 9.30 3.91
N ILE A 12 4.72 9.23 2.79
CA ILE A 12 4.85 10.17 1.66
C ILE A 12 3.50 10.80 1.33
N TYR A 13 3.53 12.04 0.82
CA TYR A 13 2.33 12.84 0.63
C TYR A 13 2.35 13.53 -0.74
N SER A 14 1.20 13.58 -1.43
CA SER A 14 1.06 14.38 -2.65
C SER A 14 0.97 15.87 -2.33
N ASN A 15 1.21 16.72 -3.33
CA ASN A 15 1.28 18.18 -3.19
C ASN A 15 0.16 18.79 -2.34
N LYS A 16 -1.10 18.39 -2.59
CA LYS A 16 -2.27 18.92 -1.86
C LYS A 16 -2.23 18.75 -0.33
N PHE A 17 -1.41 17.85 0.18
CA PHE A 17 -1.25 17.62 1.63
C PHE A 17 -0.08 18.39 2.22
N VAL A 18 0.76 19.01 1.38
CA VAL A 18 1.99 19.70 1.80
C VAL A 18 2.05 21.17 1.43
N GLU A 19 1.03 21.71 0.77
CA GLU A 19 0.99 23.13 0.28
C GLU A 19 1.27 24.17 1.37
N ASN A 20 0.94 23.86 2.62
CA ASN A 20 1.14 24.77 3.76
C ASN A 20 2.45 24.52 4.53
N TYR A 21 3.28 23.59 4.08
CA TYR A 21 4.53 23.23 4.73
C TYR A 21 5.73 23.78 3.95
N GLN A 22 6.62 24.51 4.64
CA GLN A 22 7.83 25.10 4.02
C GLN A 22 9.04 24.15 4.04
N THR A 23 9.02 23.15 4.92
CA THR A 23 10.15 22.24 5.19
C THR A 23 9.92 20.86 4.60
N VAL A 24 9.60 20.80 3.30
CA VAL A 24 9.36 19.55 2.56
C VAL A 24 10.29 19.46 1.36
N SER A 25 10.62 18.23 1.00
CA SER A 25 11.35 17.91 -0.24
C SER A 25 10.56 16.97 -1.11
N CYS A 26 10.61 17.18 -2.43
CA CYS A 26 10.08 16.23 -3.38
C CYS A 26 10.92 14.95 -3.37
N VAL A 27 10.25 13.80 -3.27
CA VAL A 27 10.88 12.47 -3.20
C VAL A 27 10.51 11.57 -4.37
N GLU A 28 9.63 12.04 -5.25
CA GLU A 28 9.20 11.33 -6.46
C GLU A 28 8.94 12.30 -7.60
N HIS A 29 9.53 12.00 -8.77
CA HIS A 29 9.29 12.74 -10.01
C HIS A 29 8.70 11.82 -11.10
N LEU A 30 7.84 12.37 -11.95
CA LEU A 30 7.33 11.72 -13.15
C LEU A 30 7.22 12.75 -14.28
N ASP A 31 7.92 12.51 -15.38
CA ASP A 31 7.92 13.38 -16.57
C ASP A 31 8.23 14.86 -16.21
N GLY A 32 9.24 15.05 -15.34
CA GLY A 32 9.66 16.37 -14.86
C GLY A 32 8.71 17.04 -13.85
N ARG A 33 7.65 16.36 -13.42
CA ARG A 33 6.71 16.84 -12.41
C ARG A 33 6.99 16.25 -11.05
N GLU A 34 6.88 17.05 -10.04
CA GLU A 34 6.94 16.63 -8.64
C GLU A 34 5.63 15.93 -8.24
N ILE A 35 5.71 14.73 -7.66
CA ILE A 35 4.56 13.87 -7.38
C ILE A 35 4.34 13.69 -5.88
N SER A 36 5.37 13.32 -5.14
CA SER A 36 5.28 13.01 -3.71
C SER A 36 6.39 13.69 -2.91
N TYR A 37 6.08 13.97 -1.66
CA TYR A 37 6.91 14.78 -0.76
C TYR A 37 7.05 14.10 0.60
N MET A 38 8.15 14.41 1.29
CA MET A 38 8.37 14.14 2.71
C MET A 38 8.85 15.42 3.41
N SER A 39 8.60 15.54 4.72
CA SER A 39 9.25 16.60 5.48
C SER A 39 10.75 16.34 5.61
N HIS A 40 11.53 17.42 5.82
CA HIS A 40 12.98 17.28 6.09
C HIS A 40 13.21 16.41 7.32
N ARG A 41 12.38 16.56 8.35
CA ARG A 41 12.46 15.77 9.58
C ARG A 41 12.17 14.29 9.32
N ALA A 42 11.13 13.96 8.54
CA ALA A 42 10.84 12.57 8.17
C ALA A 42 11.96 11.94 7.35
N LEU A 43 12.60 12.70 6.44
CA LEU A 43 13.76 12.23 5.67
C LEU A 43 14.97 11.92 6.57
N GLU A 44 15.25 12.76 7.57
CA GLU A 44 16.31 12.53 8.55
C GLU A 44 16.06 11.26 9.38
N LEU A 45 14.83 11.11 9.90
CA LEU A 45 14.43 9.93 10.68
C LEU A 45 14.46 8.65 9.85
N LEU A 46 14.00 8.72 8.60
CA LEU A 46 14.07 7.59 7.66
C LEU A 46 15.53 7.17 7.40
N ALA A 47 16.43 8.15 7.18
CA ALA A 47 17.85 7.87 6.99
C ALA A 47 18.47 7.21 8.23
N GLN A 48 18.11 7.67 9.44
CA GLN A 48 18.54 7.05 10.69
C GLN A 48 18.02 5.61 10.81
N ALA A 49 16.72 5.35 10.55
CA ALA A 49 16.15 4.02 10.59
C ALA A 49 16.85 3.04 9.63
N LYS A 50 17.21 3.50 8.43
CA LYS A 50 17.93 2.70 7.43
C LYS A 50 19.37 2.37 7.82
N THR A 51 20.02 3.17 8.66
CA THR A 51 21.40 2.91 9.12
C THR A 51 21.47 1.96 10.31
N ARG A 52 20.36 1.71 10.99
CA ARG A 52 20.29 0.78 12.13
C ARG A 52 20.27 -0.67 11.63
N CYS A 53 21.25 -1.46 12.07
CA CYS A 53 21.39 -2.87 11.68
C CYS A 53 20.32 -3.80 12.31
N ASP A 54 19.65 -3.33 13.37
CA ASP A 54 18.58 -4.04 14.07
C ASP A 54 17.17 -3.72 13.53
N ILE A 55 17.05 -2.85 12.52
CA ILE A 55 15.79 -2.50 11.84
C ILE A 55 15.81 -2.98 10.40
N HIS A 56 14.89 -3.88 10.06
CA HIS A 56 14.55 -4.20 8.69
C HIS A 56 13.37 -3.33 8.24
N LEU A 57 13.65 -2.19 7.63
CA LEU A 57 12.62 -1.32 7.04
C LEU A 57 12.10 -1.92 5.74
N VAL A 58 10.79 -2.15 5.67
CA VAL A 58 10.09 -2.71 4.51
C VAL A 58 8.93 -1.80 4.09
N PRO A 59 9.10 -1.01 3.02
CA PRO A 59 7.98 -0.35 2.36
C PRO A 59 6.98 -1.37 1.82
N ILE A 60 5.68 -1.17 2.08
CA ILE A 60 4.58 -2.02 1.58
C ILE A 60 3.55 -1.16 0.87
N THR A 61 3.33 -1.37 -0.43
CA THR A 61 2.49 -0.47 -1.22
C THR A 61 1.65 -1.16 -2.28
N THR A 62 0.51 -0.56 -2.65
CA THR A 62 -0.26 -0.92 -3.84
C THR A 62 0.37 -0.41 -5.14
N ARG A 63 1.37 0.45 -5.07
CA ARG A 63 2.08 0.97 -6.25
C ARG A 63 2.71 -0.16 -7.06
N SER A 64 2.70 -0.01 -8.39
CA SER A 64 3.44 -0.91 -9.27
C SER A 64 4.95 -0.83 -9.02
N LEU A 65 5.70 -1.81 -9.49
CA LEU A 65 7.16 -1.78 -9.44
C LEU A 65 7.72 -0.49 -10.07
N ALA A 66 7.21 -0.11 -11.24
CA ALA A 66 7.62 1.11 -11.94
C ALA A 66 7.28 2.39 -11.16
N GLN A 67 6.20 2.40 -10.39
CA GLN A 67 5.83 3.53 -9.53
C GLN A 67 6.72 3.61 -8.28
N PHE A 68 7.00 2.48 -7.65
CA PHE A 68 7.85 2.41 -6.47
C PHE A 68 9.29 2.83 -6.78
N SER A 69 9.83 2.40 -7.91
CA SER A 69 11.21 2.73 -8.33
C SER A 69 11.48 4.22 -8.55
N ARG A 70 10.45 5.08 -8.55
CA ARG A 70 10.62 6.54 -8.60
C ARG A 70 10.79 7.20 -7.23
N ILE A 71 10.52 6.47 -6.13
CA ILE A 71 10.60 7.03 -4.76
C ILE A 71 12.06 6.95 -4.28
N ILE A 72 12.80 8.02 -4.48
CA ILE A 72 14.26 8.08 -4.29
C ILE A 72 14.72 7.58 -2.91
N PRO A 73 14.16 8.05 -1.78
CA PRO A 73 14.69 7.68 -0.45
C PRO A 73 14.43 6.22 -0.04
N LEU A 74 13.67 5.45 -0.84
CA LEU A 74 13.32 4.06 -0.52
C LEU A 74 13.97 3.03 -1.47
N GLN A 75 14.70 3.47 -2.49
CA GLN A 75 15.30 2.57 -3.50
C GLN A 75 16.39 1.65 -2.94
N ASP A 76 17.04 2.06 -1.88
CA ASP A 76 18.11 1.32 -1.21
C ASP A 76 17.61 0.46 -0.04
N CYS A 77 16.29 0.41 0.22
CA CYS A 77 15.72 -0.54 1.18
C CYS A 77 16.04 -1.97 0.73
N PRO A 78 16.61 -2.82 1.62
CA PRO A 78 16.95 -4.19 1.27
C PRO A 78 15.76 -5.00 0.78
N TYR A 79 14.58 -4.76 1.36
CA TYR A 79 13.31 -5.39 0.99
C TYR A 79 12.24 -4.33 0.76
N ALA A 80 11.31 -4.62 -0.15
CA ALA A 80 10.09 -3.87 -0.35
C ALA A 80 8.98 -4.79 -0.87
N VAL A 81 7.74 -4.48 -0.55
CA VAL A 81 6.56 -5.17 -1.05
C VAL A 81 5.78 -4.20 -1.93
N VAL A 82 5.63 -4.53 -3.21
CA VAL A 82 4.94 -3.69 -4.19
C VAL A 82 3.78 -4.44 -4.85
N ALA A 83 3.01 -3.74 -5.67
CA ALA A 83 1.84 -4.29 -6.35
C ALA A 83 0.89 -5.03 -5.39
N ASN A 84 0.57 -4.39 -4.25
CA ASN A 84 -0.33 -4.92 -3.21
C ASN A 84 0.10 -6.28 -2.63
N GLY A 85 1.39 -6.61 -2.61
CA GLY A 85 1.88 -7.92 -2.15
C GLY A 85 2.21 -8.90 -3.27
N GLY A 86 1.89 -8.56 -4.53
CA GLY A 86 2.18 -9.45 -5.65
C GLY A 86 3.66 -9.56 -6.01
N ILE A 87 4.48 -8.63 -5.54
CA ILE A 87 5.93 -8.66 -5.76
C ILE A 87 6.63 -8.28 -4.44
N ILE A 88 7.50 -9.16 -3.96
CA ILE A 88 8.48 -8.83 -2.94
C ILE A 88 9.80 -8.56 -3.63
N LEU A 89 10.43 -7.44 -3.31
CA LEU A 89 11.75 -7.07 -3.81
C LEU A 89 12.82 -7.39 -2.77
N HIS A 90 13.96 -7.87 -3.23
CA HIS A 90 15.20 -7.92 -2.48
C HIS A 90 16.28 -7.17 -3.26
N LYS A 91 16.81 -6.09 -2.69
CA LYS A 91 17.82 -5.21 -3.33
C LYS A 91 17.37 -4.77 -4.74
N GLY A 92 16.12 -4.33 -4.85
CA GLY A 92 15.51 -3.84 -6.08
C GLY A 92 15.13 -4.91 -7.11
N GLN A 93 15.38 -6.20 -6.85
CA GLN A 93 15.02 -7.30 -7.74
C GLN A 93 13.92 -8.17 -7.14
N PRO A 94 13.00 -8.71 -7.95
CA PRO A 94 11.97 -9.62 -7.46
C PRO A 94 12.55 -10.83 -6.74
N LEU A 95 12.07 -11.10 -5.52
CA LEU A 95 12.49 -12.21 -4.68
C LEU A 95 11.99 -13.53 -5.26
N LYS A 96 12.90 -14.35 -5.77
CA LYS A 96 12.58 -15.57 -6.52
C LYS A 96 11.68 -16.54 -5.74
N VAL A 97 11.99 -16.78 -4.46
CA VAL A 97 11.21 -17.71 -3.63
C VAL A 97 9.76 -17.24 -3.43
N TRP A 98 9.51 -15.91 -3.40
CA TRP A 98 8.15 -15.38 -3.38
C TRP A 98 7.45 -15.55 -4.71
N GLN A 99 8.15 -15.29 -5.82
CA GLN A 99 7.60 -15.49 -7.16
C GLN A 99 7.17 -16.96 -7.37
N GLU A 100 8.01 -17.91 -6.99
CA GLU A 100 7.71 -19.34 -7.05
C GLU A 100 6.52 -19.71 -6.14
N HIS A 101 6.45 -19.09 -4.95
CA HIS A 101 5.35 -19.32 -4.00
C HIS A 101 3.98 -18.95 -4.58
N ILE A 102 3.88 -17.81 -5.25
CA ILE A 102 2.60 -17.33 -5.80
C ILE A 102 2.36 -17.69 -7.27
N GLU A 103 3.30 -18.36 -7.94
CA GLU A 103 3.22 -18.59 -9.39
C GLU A 103 1.98 -19.38 -9.80
N ARG A 104 1.63 -20.44 -9.07
CA ARG A 104 0.42 -21.22 -9.34
C ARG A 104 -0.85 -20.37 -9.20
N THR A 105 -0.91 -19.54 -8.17
CA THR A 105 -2.02 -18.61 -7.93
C THR A 105 -2.14 -17.62 -9.09
N ARG A 106 -1.02 -17.03 -9.53
CA ARG A 106 -0.99 -16.10 -10.66
C ARG A 106 -1.48 -16.72 -11.95
N GLN A 107 -1.07 -17.94 -12.25
CA GLN A 107 -1.52 -18.67 -13.45
C GLN A 107 -3.04 -18.93 -13.45
N ILE A 108 -3.59 -19.37 -12.32
CA ILE A 108 -5.03 -19.58 -12.16
C ILE A 108 -5.79 -18.26 -12.32
N GLN A 109 -5.34 -17.19 -11.67
CA GLN A 109 -5.97 -15.88 -11.71
C GLN A 109 -5.92 -15.25 -13.10
N ALA A 110 -4.86 -15.49 -13.87
CA ALA A 110 -4.76 -15.00 -15.25
C ALA A 110 -5.88 -15.54 -16.17
N LEU A 111 -6.45 -16.71 -15.87
CA LEU A 111 -7.59 -17.26 -16.59
C LEU A 111 -8.88 -16.44 -16.42
N ASP A 112 -8.96 -15.67 -15.35
CA ASP A 112 -10.11 -14.82 -15.07
C ASP A 112 -10.00 -13.41 -15.67
N TYR A 113 -8.83 -12.99 -16.19
CA TYR A 113 -8.66 -11.63 -16.73
C TYR A 113 -9.70 -11.23 -17.77
N PRO A 114 -10.05 -12.07 -18.76
CA PRO A 114 -11.13 -11.74 -19.71
C PRO A 114 -12.46 -11.50 -19.01
N LYS A 115 -12.82 -12.33 -18.03
CA LYS A 115 -14.07 -12.18 -17.25
C LYS A 115 -14.08 -10.87 -16.44
N ILE A 116 -12.95 -10.50 -15.81
CA ILE A 116 -12.84 -9.25 -15.09
C ILE A 116 -13.00 -8.04 -16.02
N LEU A 117 -12.40 -8.10 -17.22
CA LEU A 117 -12.57 -7.05 -18.23
C LEU A 117 -14.02 -6.95 -18.70
N ASP A 118 -14.70 -8.06 -18.93
CA ASP A 118 -16.13 -8.09 -19.30
C ASP A 118 -16.99 -7.48 -18.19
N ILE A 119 -16.70 -7.79 -16.91
CA ILE A 119 -17.36 -7.17 -15.77
C ILE A 119 -17.14 -5.65 -15.79
N LEU A 120 -15.90 -5.18 -15.94
CA LEU A 120 -15.56 -3.76 -15.96
C LEU A 120 -16.21 -3.02 -17.14
N THR A 121 -16.40 -3.69 -18.27
CA THR A 121 -17.07 -3.12 -19.44
C THR A 121 -18.53 -2.73 -19.13
N LYS A 122 -19.23 -3.46 -18.26
CA LYS A 122 -20.59 -3.09 -17.81
C LYS A 122 -20.66 -1.69 -17.18
N TYR A 123 -19.57 -1.27 -16.56
CA TYR A 123 -19.46 0.01 -15.84
C TYR A 123 -18.75 1.09 -16.64
N GLN A 124 -18.35 0.84 -17.90
CA GLN A 124 -17.47 1.70 -18.70
C GLN A 124 -17.91 3.17 -18.72
N LYS A 125 -19.21 3.46 -18.79
CA LYS A 125 -19.73 4.84 -18.80
C LYS A 125 -19.51 5.61 -17.49
N TYR A 126 -19.21 4.91 -16.40
CA TYR A 126 -18.95 5.49 -15.09
C TYR A 126 -17.46 5.46 -14.71
N LEU A 127 -16.62 4.94 -15.60
CA LEU A 127 -15.18 4.91 -15.40
C LEU A 127 -14.56 6.16 -16.04
N THR A 128 -13.77 6.90 -15.26
CA THR A 128 -13.05 8.10 -15.73
C THR A 128 -11.65 7.78 -16.22
N ARG A 129 -11.24 6.51 -16.10
CA ARG A 129 -9.99 5.98 -16.60
C ARG A 129 -10.20 4.56 -17.14
N THR A 130 -9.62 4.26 -18.32
CA THR A 130 -9.61 2.90 -18.86
C THR A 130 -8.97 1.93 -17.85
N PRO A 131 -9.61 0.78 -17.58
CA PRO A 131 -9.02 -0.25 -16.74
C PRO A 131 -7.65 -0.69 -17.26
N SER A 132 -6.69 -0.79 -16.36
CA SER A 132 -5.32 -1.22 -16.67
C SER A 132 -4.90 -2.36 -15.76
N LEU A 133 -4.20 -3.36 -16.33
CA LEU A 133 -3.61 -4.46 -15.57
C LEU A 133 -2.25 -3.99 -15.00
N VAL A 134 -2.12 -4.01 -13.68
CA VAL A 134 -0.93 -3.58 -12.95
C VAL A 134 -0.02 -4.78 -12.72
N ASP A 135 1.23 -4.72 -13.21
CA ASP A 135 2.27 -5.73 -13.08
C ASP A 135 1.81 -7.17 -13.40
N ASN A 136 0.79 -7.32 -14.27
CA ASN A 136 0.11 -8.59 -14.57
C ASN A 136 -0.48 -9.30 -13.32
N LEU A 137 -1.03 -8.51 -12.37
CA LEU A 137 -1.52 -9.03 -11.09
C LEU A 137 -2.96 -8.63 -10.81
N PHE A 138 -3.33 -7.37 -10.96
CA PHE A 138 -4.65 -6.85 -10.63
C PHE A 138 -5.07 -5.70 -11.54
N PHE A 139 -6.38 -5.41 -11.59
CA PHE A 139 -6.90 -4.31 -12.38
C PHE A 139 -7.05 -3.04 -11.55
N PHE A 140 -6.73 -1.92 -12.17
CA PHE A 140 -6.87 -0.59 -11.65
C PHE A 140 -7.65 0.30 -12.61
N THR A 141 -8.59 1.07 -12.09
CA THR A 141 -9.31 2.12 -12.81
C THR A 141 -9.70 3.27 -11.87
N LYS A 142 -10.38 4.28 -12.38
CA LYS A 142 -11.03 5.33 -11.57
C LYS A 142 -12.51 5.40 -11.91
N VAL A 143 -13.33 5.59 -10.89
CA VAL A 143 -14.77 5.78 -11.05
C VAL A 143 -15.14 7.27 -11.11
N THR A 144 -16.37 7.55 -11.47
CA THR A 144 -16.98 8.91 -11.44
C THR A 144 -16.93 9.51 -10.04
N GLU A 145 -17.01 10.84 -9.96
CA GLU A 145 -17.14 11.59 -8.69
C GLU A 145 -18.56 11.52 -8.10
N ASP A 146 -19.53 11.05 -8.87
CA ASP A 146 -20.91 10.85 -8.42
C ASP A 146 -20.99 9.70 -7.41
N GLN A 147 -21.03 10.07 -6.13
CA GLN A 147 -21.01 9.12 -5.03
C GLN A 147 -22.28 8.26 -4.95
N ASP A 148 -23.42 8.76 -5.36
CA ASP A 148 -24.69 7.99 -5.36
C ASP A 148 -24.58 6.85 -6.38
N ILE A 149 -24.08 7.13 -7.58
CA ILE A 149 -23.81 6.10 -8.59
C ILE A 149 -22.78 5.08 -8.08
N VAL A 150 -21.73 5.54 -7.42
CA VAL A 150 -20.68 4.66 -6.91
C VAL A 150 -21.24 3.75 -5.83
N GLN A 151 -21.88 4.29 -4.79
CA GLN A 151 -22.29 3.55 -3.61
C GLN A 151 -23.56 2.70 -3.85
N GLU A 152 -24.51 3.20 -4.64
CA GLU A 152 -25.81 2.52 -4.82
C GLU A 152 -25.84 1.61 -6.05
N PHE A 153 -24.99 1.85 -7.04
CA PHE A 153 -25.00 1.07 -8.28
C PHE A 153 -23.69 0.30 -8.51
N ILE A 154 -22.52 0.97 -8.55
CA ILE A 154 -21.28 0.29 -8.96
C ILE A 154 -20.88 -0.76 -7.92
N LEU A 155 -20.67 -0.38 -6.66
CA LEU A 155 -20.11 -1.29 -5.66
C LEU A 155 -21.01 -2.49 -5.36
N PRO A 156 -22.35 -2.35 -5.17
CA PRO A 156 -23.20 -3.50 -4.91
C PRO A 156 -23.33 -4.47 -6.08
N ASN A 157 -23.29 -3.98 -7.32
CA ASN A 157 -23.31 -4.86 -8.49
C ASN A 157 -21.96 -5.52 -8.75
N LEU A 158 -20.84 -4.81 -8.52
CA LEU A 158 -19.51 -5.37 -8.62
C LEU A 158 -19.30 -6.50 -7.60
N GLU A 159 -19.80 -6.34 -6.37
CA GLU A 159 -19.79 -7.40 -5.36
C GLU A 159 -20.51 -8.66 -5.84
N LYS A 160 -21.69 -8.51 -6.46
CA LYS A 160 -22.45 -9.63 -7.04
C LYS A 160 -21.71 -10.27 -8.21
N ASP A 161 -21.14 -9.46 -9.10
CA ASP A 161 -20.44 -9.93 -10.29
C ASP A 161 -19.16 -10.71 -9.92
N LEU A 162 -18.47 -10.34 -8.83
CA LEU A 162 -17.25 -10.99 -8.35
C LEU A 162 -17.51 -12.17 -7.39
N LYS A 163 -18.75 -12.38 -6.93
CA LYS A 163 -19.09 -13.32 -5.84
C LYS A 163 -18.53 -14.74 -6.04
N ASN A 164 -18.49 -15.22 -7.29
CA ASN A 164 -18.07 -16.58 -7.63
C ASN A 164 -16.63 -16.64 -8.15
N LEU A 165 -15.87 -15.54 -8.00
CA LEU A 165 -14.47 -15.46 -8.39
C LEU A 165 -13.60 -15.32 -7.13
N GLU A 166 -12.37 -15.79 -7.22
CA GLU A 166 -11.36 -15.56 -6.17
C GLU A 166 -10.74 -14.15 -6.27
N TRP A 167 -11.62 -13.17 -6.49
CA TRP A 167 -11.32 -11.77 -6.64
C TRP A 167 -12.11 -10.91 -5.65
N THR A 168 -11.54 -9.80 -5.26
CA THR A 168 -12.17 -8.78 -4.43
C THR A 168 -11.96 -7.40 -5.05
N PHE A 169 -12.62 -6.40 -4.50
CA PHE A 169 -12.37 -5.02 -4.89
C PHE A 169 -12.24 -4.10 -3.69
N THR A 170 -11.59 -2.98 -3.90
CA THR A 170 -11.55 -1.87 -2.95
C THR A 170 -11.61 -0.55 -3.68
N LEU A 171 -12.24 0.43 -3.04
CA LEU A 171 -12.30 1.80 -3.48
C LEU A 171 -11.53 2.68 -2.50
N GLN A 172 -10.54 3.44 -3.01
CA GLN A 172 -9.79 4.45 -2.25
C GLN A 172 -9.98 5.80 -2.91
N GLY A 173 -10.81 6.66 -2.34
CA GLY A 173 -11.30 7.86 -3.04
C GLY A 173 -12.00 7.46 -4.33
N LEU A 174 -11.47 7.87 -5.48
CA LEU A 174 -12.00 7.49 -6.81
C LEU A 174 -11.26 6.30 -7.44
N LYS A 175 -10.25 5.76 -6.78
CA LYS A 175 -9.43 4.68 -7.29
C LYS A 175 -10.10 3.33 -6.99
N LEU A 176 -10.53 2.62 -8.02
CA LEU A 176 -11.08 1.27 -7.92
C LEU A 176 -10.01 0.25 -8.29
N TYR A 177 -9.76 -0.66 -7.36
CA TYR A 177 -8.86 -1.79 -7.53
C TYR A 177 -9.68 -3.08 -7.52
N ILE A 178 -9.43 -3.98 -8.48
CA ILE A 178 -9.99 -5.34 -8.50
C ILE A 178 -8.81 -6.29 -8.39
N ILE A 179 -8.73 -6.98 -7.27
CA ILE A 179 -7.53 -7.65 -6.79
C ILE A 179 -7.86 -9.12 -6.50
N PRO A 180 -7.00 -10.08 -6.90
CA PRO A 180 -7.11 -11.45 -6.44
C PRO A 180 -7.00 -11.52 -4.91
N LYS A 181 -7.85 -12.32 -4.24
CA LYS A 181 -7.87 -12.44 -2.77
C LYS A 181 -6.53 -12.87 -2.18
N GLU A 182 -5.80 -13.72 -2.89
CA GLU A 182 -4.48 -14.22 -2.47
C GLU A 182 -3.36 -13.17 -2.57
N ILE A 183 -3.56 -12.12 -3.39
CA ILE A 183 -2.57 -11.06 -3.59
C ILE A 183 -2.86 -9.94 -2.59
N SER A 184 -2.24 -10.02 -1.42
CA SER A 184 -2.45 -9.05 -0.35
C SER A 184 -1.14 -8.64 0.33
N LYS A 185 -1.12 -7.41 0.86
CA LYS A 185 -0.02 -6.90 1.70
C LYS A 185 0.21 -7.80 2.91
N GLU A 186 -0.87 -8.36 3.46
CA GLU A 186 -0.85 -9.26 4.62
C GLU A 186 -0.10 -10.55 4.32
N ASN A 187 -0.47 -11.25 3.23
CA ASN A 187 0.18 -12.51 2.84
C ASN A 187 1.67 -12.30 2.54
N ALA A 188 2.00 -11.21 1.84
CA ALA A 188 3.39 -10.89 1.53
C ALA A 188 4.21 -10.56 2.79
N LEU A 189 3.63 -9.80 3.73
CA LEU A 189 4.32 -9.47 4.98
C LEU A 189 4.49 -10.70 5.88
N SER A 190 3.46 -11.54 6.00
CA SER A 190 3.55 -12.78 6.76
C SER A 190 4.67 -13.66 6.23
N PHE A 191 4.71 -13.88 4.90
CA PHE A 191 5.79 -14.62 4.26
C PHE A 191 7.17 -13.99 4.54
N LEU A 192 7.29 -12.67 4.40
CA LEU A 192 8.57 -11.98 4.58
C LEU A 192 9.05 -12.01 6.03
N LYS A 193 8.14 -11.89 7.01
CA LYS A 193 8.44 -12.05 8.44
C LYS A 193 9.05 -13.42 8.72
N ASP A 194 8.43 -14.49 8.23
CA ASP A 194 8.91 -15.85 8.39
C ASP A 194 10.24 -16.08 7.65
N TYR A 195 10.36 -15.55 6.43
CA TYR A 195 11.57 -15.64 5.61
C TYR A 195 12.79 -14.98 6.28
N LEU A 196 12.57 -13.82 6.93
CA LEU A 196 13.61 -13.08 7.66
C LEU A 196 13.80 -13.57 9.09
N LYS A 197 12.92 -14.44 9.58
CA LYS A 197 12.90 -14.95 10.97
C LYS A 197 12.80 -13.83 12.00
N GLU A 198 12.00 -12.83 11.70
CA GLU A 198 11.77 -11.68 12.59
C GLU A 198 10.64 -11.98 13.55
N GLU A 199 10.90 -11.81 14.85
CA GLU A 199 9.90 -12.05 15.89
C GLU A 199 9.07 -10.79 16.18
N PHE A 200 9.71 -9.62 16.20
CA PHE A 200 9.06 -8.34 16.53
C PHE A 200 8.74 -7.53 15.27
N LEU A 201 7.48 -7.16 15.14
CA LEU A 201 6.93 -6.48 13.97
C LEU A 201 6.26 -5.16 14.34
N ILE A 202 6.67 -4.09 13.68
CA ILE A 202 6.00 -2.78 13.71
C ILE A 202 5.32 -2.57 12.38
N THR A 203 4.06 -2.12 12.39
CA THR A 203 3.29 -1.83 11.18
C THR A 203 2.73 -0.42 11.19
N SER A 204 2.66 0.22 10.02
CA SER A 204 1.96 1.51 9.85
C SER A 204 1.27 1.61 8.50
N GLY A 205 0.06 2.21 8.47
CA GLY A 205 -0.74 2.35 7.25
C GLY A 205 -1.98 3.21 7.45
N ASP A 206 -2.55 3.72 6.35
CA ASP A 206 -3.70 4.63 6.38
C ASP A 206 -4.95 4.08 5.69
N GLY A 207 -4.79 3.16 4.73
CA GLY A 207 -5.84 2.71 3.82
C GLY A 207 -6.58 1.44 4.27
N LYS A 208 -7.73 1.19 3.64
CA LYS A 208 -8.50 -0.05 3.86
C LYS A 208 -7.69 -1.31 3.57
N LEU A 209 -6.84 -1.27 2.53
CA LEU A 209 -5.97 -2.39 2.14
C LEU A 209 -4.86 -2.67 3.16
N ASP A 210 -4.65 -1.76 4.13
CA ASP A 210 -3.63 -1.92 5.14
C ASP A 210 -4.12 -2.69 6.37
N ALA A 211 -5.43 -2.79 6.56
CA ALA A 211 -6.03 -3.38 7.76
C ALA A 211 -5.52 -4.80 8.04
N GLY A 212 -5.35 -5.63 7.00
CA GLY A 212 -4.84 -7.00 7.13
C GLY A 212 -3.42 -7.01 7.67
N PHE A 213 -2.48 -6.36 6.98
CA PHE A 213 -1.09 -6.40 7.41
C PHE A 213 -0.84 -5.61 8.71
N LEU A 214 -1.60 -4.55 8.97
CA LEU A 214 -1.55 -3.83 10.25
C LEU A 214 -1.85 -4.75 11.42
N SER A 215 -2.81 -5.67 11.27
CA SER A 215 -3.21 -6.60 12.33
C SER A 215 -2.09 -7.53 12.79
N LEU A 216 -1.09 -7.79 11.93
CA LEU A 216 0.06 -8.65 12.22
C LEU A 216 1.10 -8.00 13.15
N GLY A 217 1.09 -6.67 13.29
CA GLY A 217 2.08 -5.94 14.08
C GLY A 217 1.94 -6.14 15.58
N ASP A 218 3.05 -6.15 16.29
CA ASP A 218 3.13 -6.02 17.75
C ASP A 218 2.86 -4.56 18.15
N ILE A 219 3.42 -3.60 17.39
CA ILE A 219 3.07 -2.18 17.42
C ILE A 219 2.38 -1.85 16.10
N LYS A 220 1.19 -1.28 16.18
CA LYS A 220 0.32 -0.94 15.03
C LYS A 220 0.05 0.54 15.04
N MET A 221 0.56 1.27 14.06
CA MET A 221 0.43 2.72 14.00
C MET A 221 -0.53 3.12 12.87
N ILE A 222 -1.52 3.95 13.20
CA ILE A 222 -2.46 4.47 12.22
C ILE A 222 -2.61 5.98 12.35
N PRO A 223 -2.57 6.74 11.23
CA PRO A 223 -2.81 8.16 11.27
C PRO A 223 -4.25 8.47 11.68
N LYS A 224 -4.42 9.47 12.54
CA LYS A 224 -5.74 9.98 12.93
C LYS A 224 -6.55 10.37 11.69
N ASN A 225 -7.84 10.05 11.67
CA ASN A 225 -8.79 10.34 10.58
C ASN A 225 -8.46 9.65 9.23
N SER A 226 -7.57 8.67 9.22
CA SER A 226 -7.31 7.83 8.03
C SER A 226 -8.48 6.90 7.71
N GLU A 227 -8.47 6.26 6.53
CA GLU A 227 -9.53 5.32 6.16
C GLU A 227 -9.58 4.13 7.14
N VAL A 228 -8.42 3.57 7.49
CA VAL A 228 -8.33 2.47 8.46
C VAL A 228 -8.75 2.91 9.86
N TYR A 229 -8.45 4.15 10.26
CA TYR A 229 -8.90 4.72 11.53
C TYR A 229 -10.42 4.75 11.65
N GLN A 230 -11.12 5.03 10.53
CA GLN A 230 -12.59 5.03 10.49
C GLN A 230 -13.19 3.62 10.48
N LEU A 231 -12.51 2.66 9.87
CA LEU A 231 -12.96 1.26 9.79
C LEU A 231 -12.88 0.51 11.12
N ILE A 232 -11.87 0.80 11.92
CA ILE A 232 -11.61 0.09 13.17
C ILE A 232 -12.55 0.64 14.26
N ASN A 233 -13.55 -0.14 14.64
CA ASN A 233 -14.52 0.23 15.69
C ASN A 233 -13.86 0.31 17.07
N ASN A 234 -13.02 -0.69 17.42
CA ASN A 234 -12.21 -0.68 18.63
C ASN A 234 -10.75 -0.42 18.28
N LYS A 235 -10.22 0.71 18.74
CA LYS A 235 -8.84 1.14 18.50
C LYS A 235 -7.84 0.63 19.55
N ASP A 236 -8.30 -0.22 20.47
CA ASP A 236 -7.43 -0.84 21.44
C ASP A 236 -6.33 -1.65 20.76
N GLY A 237 -5.10 -1.45 21.18
CA GLY A 237 -3.92 -2.06 20.56
C GLY A 237 -3.40 -1.35 19.31
N TYR A 238 -4.00 -0.20 18.92
CA TYR A 238 -3.46 0.69 17.89
C TYR A 238 -2.90 1.96 18.50
N MET A 239 -1.71 2.34 18.09
CA MET A 239 -1.13 3.63 18.37
C MET A 239 -1.63 4.64 17.34
N ILE A 240 -2.33 5.67 17.80
CA ILE A 240 -2.84 6.73 16.94
C ILE A 240 -1.77 7.82 16.85
N VAL A 241 -1.27 8.05 15.64
CA VAL A 241 -0.31 9.12 15.34
C VAL A 241 -1.02 10.34 14.75
N ASN A 242 -0.32 11.45 14.62
CA ASN A 242 -0.85 12.65 13.99
C ASN A 242 -1.28 12.40 12.55
N GLN A 243 -2.14 13.27 12.03
CA GLN A 243 -2.57 13.24 10.64
C GLN A 243 -1.54 13.97 9.76
N GLY A 244 -1.39 13.51 8.51
CA GLY A 244 -0.55 14.20 7.54
C GLY A 244 0.94 14.03 7.83
N ILE A 245 1.72 15.02 7.41
CA ILE A 245 3.19 14.94 7.40
C ILE A 245 3.80 14.73 8.79
N GLU A 246 3.17 15.27 9.81
CA GLU A 246 3.56 15.09 11.22
C GLU A 246 3.37 13.62 11.66
N GLY A 247 2.37 12.94 11.12
CA GLY A 247 2.18 11.51 11.37
C GLY A 247 3.32 10.65 10.86
N ALA A 248 3.92 11.02 9.72
CA ALA A 248 5.13 10.34 9.22
C ALA A 248 6.32 10.51 10.17
N GLU A 249 6.47 11.70 10.76
CA GLU A 249 7.52 11.99 11.75
C GLU A 249 7.29 11.19 13.03
N ASP A 250 6.05 11.13 13.51
CA ASP A 250 5.68 10.32 14.69
C ASP A 250 5.99 8.84 14.46
N ILE A 251 5.55 8.27 13.33
CA ILE A 251 5.79 6.87 12.98
C ILE A 251 7.29 6.55 13.02
N LEU A 252 8.09 7.34 12.34
CA LEU A 252 9.53 7.12 12.25
C LEU A 252 10.24 7.34 13.59
N SER A 253 9.77 8.30 14.40
CA SER A 253 10.29 8.53 15.75
C SER A 253 10.02 7.33 16.67
N VAL A 254 8.79 6.80 16.66
CA VAL A 254 8.42 5.62 17.45
C VAL A 254 9.28 4.41 17.08
N VAL A 255 9.54 4.19 15.79
CA VAL A 255 10.40 3.09 15.32
C VAL A 255 11.83 3.23 15.87
N LEU A 256 12.38 4.44 15.87
CA LEU A 256 13.74 4.71 16.35
C LEU A 256 13.89 4.61 17.87
N GLU A 257 12.81 4.81 18.62
CA GLU A 257 12.78 4.66 20.07
C GLU A 257 12.79 3.21 20.54
N GLN A 258 12.42 2.25 19.65
CA GLN A 258 12.44 0.84 20.00
C GLN A 258 13.89 0.38 20.18
N LYS A 259 14.10 -0.34 21.28
CA LYS A 259 15.37 -1.03 21.59
C LYS A 259 15.14 -2.53 21.41
N THR A 260 15.88 -3.15 20.53
CA THR A 260 15.93 -4.59 20.40
C THR A 260 16.93 -5.22 21.36
#